data_1f3d28314cb62551d843922911736f1e
#
_entry.id   1f3d28314cb62551d843922911736f1e
#
_cell.length_a   1.000
_cell.length_b   1.000
_cell.length_c   1.000
_cell.angle_alpha   90.00
_cell.angle_beta   90.00
_cell.angle_gamma   90.00
#
_symmetry.space_group_name_H-M   'P 1'
#
loop_
_entity.id
_entity.type
_entity.pdbx_description
1 polymer ?
#
loop_
_entity_poly.entity_id
_entity_poly.type
_entity_poly.pdbx_seq_one_letter_code
_entity_poly.pdbx_strand_id
1 'polypeptide(L)'
;EVAFCVGGAVISYVHVFSAGGFKGGMTEENINRILDIAVQYEVDLIRVEANMGHGVVTELIQAQMQKRGIKIGTQDFYPKGQKERRIIDTISPLTRRHKLIVHAQCIQDDWAYCEQHPSERRMQFSLMRQLADITYDRNSLAHDDRADCVQALCEFLVALLAKDDEKEAELREEAKIKEWLKNPMQYVQNVPVKRRGRVKTYGHR
;
A
#
# COMPACT_ATOMS: atom_id res chain seq x y z
N GLU A 1 0.50 -21.65 -1.33
CA GLU A 1 1.86 -21.07 -1.28
C GLU A 1 1.95 -20.01 -0.15
N VAL A 2 3.15 -19.55 0.16
CA VAL A 2 3.38 -18.33 0.92
C VAL A 2 3.69 -17.24 -0.07
N ALA A 3 2.79 -16.29 -0.23
CA ALA A 3 2.99 -15.15 -1.10
C ALA A 3 3.65 -13.99 -0.34
N PHE A 4 4.43 -13.19 -1.06
CA PHE A 4 5.04 -11.97 -0.55
C PHE A 4 4.99 -10.84 -1.59
N CYS A 5 5.08 -9.62 -1.10
CA CYS A 5 5.20 -8.43 -1.93
C CYS A 5 6.11 -7.41 -1.22
N VAL A 6 7.03 -6.82 -1.97
CA VAL A 6 7.90 -5.75 -1.49
C VAL A 6 7.61 -4.49 -2.28
N GLY A 7 7.46 -3.38 -1.58
CA GLY A 7 7.21 -2.10 -2.21
C GLY A 7 7.36 -0.94 -1.25
N GLY A 8 7.16 0.26 -1.76
CA GLY A 8 7.29 1.49 -1.01
C GLY A 8 6.52 2.63 -1.65
N ALA A 9 6.38 3.74 -0.91
CA ALA A 9 5.80 4.98 -1.41
C ALA A 9 6.91 5.96 -1.77
N VAL A 10 6.84 6.53 -2.96
CA VAL A 10 7.77 7.58 -3.41
C VAL A 10 6.95 8.75 -3.92
N ILE A 11 7.06 9.90 -3.28
CA ILE A 11 6.23 11.09 -3.53
C ILE A 11 4.75 10.73 -3.31
N SER A 12 3.98 10.51 -4.36
CA SER A 12 2.56 10.13 -4.29
C SER A 12 2.26 8.85 -5.08
N TYR A 13 3.28 8.04 -5.35
CA TYR A 13 3.18 6.80 -6.10
C TYR A 13 3.45 5.61 -5.19
N VAL A 14 2.72 4.52 -5.43
CA VAL A 14 2.97 3.21 -4.83
C VAL A 14 3.83 2.41 -5.80
N HIS A 15 4.99 1.97 -5.35
CA HIS A 15 5.92 1.15 -6.13
C HIS A 15 5.88 -0.29 -5.63
N VAL A 16 5.77 -1.25 -6.54
CA VAL A 16 5.95 -2.68 -6.29
C VAL A 16 7.29 -3.08 -6.87
N PHE A 17 8.25 -3.41 -6.01
CA PHE A 17 9.62 -3.75 -6.39
C PHE A 17 9.78 -5.23 -6.70
N SER A 18 9.17 -6.10 -5.88
CA SER A 18 9.20 -7.55 -6.04
C SER A 18 7.91 -8.17 -5.51
N ALA A 19 7.45 -9.23 -6.14
CA ALA A 19 6.34 -10.04 -5.66
C ALA A 19 6.53 -11.48 -6.11
N GLY A 20 6.03 -12.41 -5.32
CA GLY A 20 6.16 -13.82 -5.63
C GLY A 20 5.59 -14.70 -4.54
N GLY A 21 5.96 -15.97 -4.56
CA GLY A 21 5.54 -16.92 -3.54
C GLY A 21 6.38 -18.18 -3.53
N PHE A 22 6.34 -18.87 -2.40
CA PHE A 22 7.08 -20.12 -2.16
C PHE A 22 6.12 -21.25 -1.83
N LYS A 23 6.39 -22.46 -2.37
CA LYS A 23 5.68 -23.67 -1.97
C LYS A 23 6.00 -24.07 -0.53
N GLY A 24 5.11 -24.85 0.08
CA GLY A 24 5.36 -25.53 1.35
C GLY A 24 4.96 -24.75 2.60
N GLY A 25 4.30 -23.60 2.45
CA GLY A 25 3.85 -22.81 3.62
C GLY A 25 5.00 -22.09 4.35
N MET A 26 4.77 -21.70 5.61
CA MET A 26 5.73 -20.96 6.45
C MET A 26 6.77 -21.89 7.10
N THR A 27 7.58 -22.52 6.27
CA THR A 27 8.76 -23.32 6.73
C THR A 27 9.91 -22.37 7.12
N GLU A 28 10.85 -22.87 7.91
CA GLU A 28 12.06 -22.11 8.28
C GLU A 28 12.85 -21.68 7.02
N GLU A 29 12.91 -22.54 6.00
CA GLU A 29 13.56 -22.23 4.72
C GLU A 29 12.86 -21.05 4.02
N ASN A 30 11.53 -21.09 3.90
CA ASN A 30 10.78 -20.02 3.26
C ASN A 30 10.84 -18.70 4.04
N ILE A 31 10.84 -18.76 5.38
CA ILE A 31 11.05 -17.58 6.22
C ILE A 31 12.42 -16.97 5.95
N ASN A 32 13.48 -17.80 5.88
CA ASN A 32 14.82 -17.31 5.58
C ASN A 32 14.91 -16.66 4.20
N ARG A 33 14.26 -17.25 3.18
CA ARG A 33 14.18 -16.65 1.83
C ARG A 33 13.45 -15.30 1.83
N ILE A 34 12.36 -15.17 2.59
CA ILE A 34 11.66 -13.89 2.77
C ILE A 34 12.56 -12.86 3.45
N LEU A 35 13.31 -13.27 4.48
CA LEU A 35 14.26 -12.39 5.15
C LEU A 35 15.43 -11.98 4.26
N ASP A 36 15.92 -12.85 3.37
CA ASP A 36 16.94 -12.50 2.38
C ASP A 36 16.44 -11.41 1.43
N ILE A 37 15.20 -11.55 0.94
CA ILE A 37 14.53 -10.54 0.12
C ILE A 37 14.35 -9.23 0.91
N ALA A 38 13.90 -9.31 2.15
CA ALA A 38 13.71 -8.12 2.99
C ALA A 38 15.02 -7.36 3.23
N VAL A 39 16.13 -8.05 3.42
CA VAL A 39 17.46 -7.45 3.55
C VAL A 39 17.93 -6.88 2.22
N GLN A 40 17.74 -7.59 1.10
CA GLN A 40 18.13 -7.13 -0.24
C GLN A 40 17.44 -5.81 -0.62
N TYR A 41 16.18 -5.63 -0.25
CA TYR A 41 15.40 -4.42 -0.54
C TYR A 41 15.41 -3.41 0.60
N GLU A 42 16.25 -3.59 1.63
CA GLU A 42 16.37 -2.68 2.78
C GLU A 42 15.01 -2.35 3.42
N VAL A 43 14.19 -3.40 3.66
CA VAL A 43 12.83 -3.27 4.17
C VAL A 43 12.83 -2.80 5.63
N ASP A 44 12.06 -1.77 5.94
CA ASP A 44 11.90 -1.24 7.31
C ASP A 44 10.84 -2.00 8.12
N LEU A 45 9.81 -2.54 7.46
CA LEU A 45 8.65 -3.15 8.11
C LEU A 45 8.17 -4.38 7.34
N ILE A 46 8.08 -5.52 8.02
CA ILE A 46 7.41 -6.72 7.53
C ILE A 46 6.00 -6.77 8.11
N ARG A 47 4.98 -6.77 7.25
CA ARG A 47 3.60 -6.94 7.66
C ARG A 47 3.15 -8.37 7.39
N VAL A 48 2.53 -8.99 8.39
CA VAL A 48 2.12 -10.38 8.34
C VAL A 48 0.61 -10.48 8.49
N GLU A 49 -0.05 -11.19 7.58
CA GLU A 49 -1.47 -11.50 7.74
C GLU A 49 -1.67 -12.53 8.86
N ALA A 50 -2.43 -12.16 9.88
CA ALA A 50 -2.58 -12.93 11.11
C ALA A 50 -3.86 -13.79 11.17
N ASN A 51 -4.60 -13.95 10.06
CA ASN A 51 -5.88 -14.66 10.05
C ASN A 51 -5.79 -16.15 10.42
N MET A 52 -4.65 -16.78 10.25
CA MET A 52 -4.50 -18.24 10.40
C MET A 52 -3.62 -18.68 11.57
N GLY A 53 -3.27 -17.84 12.51
CA GLY A 53 -2.34 -18.31 13.55
C GLY A 53 -2.08 -17.37 14.71
N HIS A 54 -2.93 -16.37 14.93
CA HIS A 54 -2.84 -15.49 16.11
C HIS A 54 -1.40 -14.99 16.42
N GLY A 55 -0.65 -14.57 15.38
CA GLY A 55 0.71 -14.05 15.56
C GLY A 55 1.83 -15.10 15.54
N VAL A 56 1.53 -16.40 15.47
CA VAL A 56 2.57 -17.45 15.43
C VAL A 56 3.56 -17.26 14.29
N VAL A 57 3.07 -16.84 13.11
CA VAL A 57 3.95 -16.61 11.95
C VAL A 57 4.89 -15.44 12.23
N THR A 58 4.41 -14.38 12.84
CA THR A 58 5.23 -13.21 13.23
C THR A 58 6.28 -13.61 14.26
N GLU A 59 5.92 -14.43 15.24
CA GLU A 59 6.89 -14.95 16.23
C GLU A 59 7.99 -15.80 15.56
N LEU A 60 7.63 -16.65 14.59
CA LEU A 60 8.62 -17.44 13.83
C LEU A 60 9.56 -16.54 13.02
N ILE A 61 9.04 -15.52 12.36
CA ILE A 61 9.84 -14.52 11.63
C ILE A 61 10.78 -13.80 12.59
N GLN A 62 10.28 -13.31 13.72
CA GLN A 62 11.08 -12.62 14.73
C GLN A 62 12.20 -13.51 15.30
N ALA A 63 11.91 -14.78 15.56
CA ALA A 63 12.90 -15.74 16.04
C ALA A 63 14.04 -15.94 15.02
N GLN A 64 13.72 -16.04 13.73
CA GLN A 64 14.75 -16.14 12.68
C GLN A 64 15.52 -14.82 12.49
N MET A 65 14.84 -13.67 12.57
CA MET A 65 15.50 -12.36 12.56
C MET A 65 16.51 -12.23 13.69
N GLN A 66 16.13 -12.65 14.91
CA GLN A 66 17.01 -12.63 16.07
C GLN A 66 18.25 -13.53 15.87
N LYS A 67 18.06 -14.76 15.38
CA LYS A 67 19.16 -15.69 15.07
C LYS A 67 20.15 -15.11 14.06
N ARG A 68 19.66 -14.32 13.10
CA ARG A 68 20.45 -13.73 12.01
C ARG A 68 20.93 -12.30 12.28
N GLY A 69 20.57 -11.71 13.42
CA GLY A 69 20.93 -10.33 13.76
C GLY A 69 20.24 -9.27 12.88
N ILE A 70 19.10 -9.61 12.25
CA ILE A 70 18.31 -8.72 11.39
C ILE A 70 17.44 -7.83 12.27
N LYS A 71 17.41 -6.52 11.98
CA LYS A 71 16.63 -5.52 12.71
C LYS A 71 15.61 -4.88 11.76
N ILE A 72 14.49 -5.54 11.56
CA ILE A 72 13.36 -5.06 10.76
C ILE A 72 12.13 -5.03 11.66
N GLY A 73 11.27 -4.01 11.54
CA GLY A 73 10.00 -3.95 12.25
C GLY A 73 9.05 -5.05 11.78
N THR A 74 8.17 -5.55 12.68
CA THR A 74 7.13 -6.51 12.31
C THR A 74 5.77 -6.00 12.78
N GLN A 75 4.72 -6.23 11.99
CA GLN A 75 3.35 -5.84 12.30
C GLN A 75 2.36 -6.87 11.77
N ASP A 76 1.49 -7.34 12.66
CA ASP A 76 0.33 -8.12 12.26
C ASP A 76 -0.76 -7.23 11.66
N PHE A 77 -1.47 -7.76 10.67
CA PHE A 77 -2.68 -7.11 10.16
C PHE A 77 -3.79 -8.13 9.92
N TYR A 78 -5.03 -7.66 9.97
CA TYR A 78 -6.23 -8.48 9.85
C TYR A 78 -7.10 -7.90 8.73
N PRO A 79 -7.06 -8.47 7.51
CA PRO A 79 -7.90 -8.01 6.42
C PRO A 79 -9.38 -8.28 6.71
N LYS A 80 -10.25 -7.32 6.37
CA LYS A 80 -11.68 -7.41 6.61
C LYS A 80 -12.46 -7.37 5.29
N GLY A 81 -13.59 -8.11 5.24
CA GLY A 81 -14.46 -8.10 4.08
C GLY A 81 -14.11 -9.15 3.03
N GLN A 82 -14.77 -9.07 1.88
CA GLN A 82 -14.58 -9.99 0.77
C GLN A 82 -13.25 -9.69 0.07
N LYS A 83 -12.44 -10.72 -0.13
CA LYS A 83 -11.07 -10.63 -0.66
C LYS A 83 -11.04 -9.99 -2.04
N GLU A 84 -11.83 -10.48 -2.98
CA GLU A 84 -11.87 -10.00 -4.36
C GLU A 84 -12.26 -8.51 -4.42
N ARG A 85 -13.23 -8.09 -3.60
CA ARG A 85 -13.61 -6.67 -3.49
C ARG A 85 -12.46 -5.82 -2.98
N ARG A 86 -11.78 -6.25 -1.93
CA ARG A 86 -10.62 -5.52 -1.41
C ARG A 86 -9.57 -5.31 -2.48
N ILE A 87 -9.22 -6.38 -3.21
CA ILE A 87 -8.19 -6.32 -4.26
C ILE A 87 -8.60 -5.31 -5.33
N ILE A 88 -9.81 -5.43 -5.88
CA ILE A 88 -10.29 -4.57 -6.95
C ILE A 88 -10.44 -3.12 -6.47
N ASP A 89 -11.10 -2.89 -5.34
CA ASP A 89 -11.40 -1.55 -4.82
C ASP A 89 -10.14 -0.80 -4.39
N THR A 90 -9.07 -1.51 -4.01
CA THR A 90 -7.78 -0.89 -3.66
C THR A 90 -6.93 -0.64 -4.91
N ILE A 91 -6.77 -1.62 -5.79
CA ILE A 91 -5.81 -1.56 -6.90
C ILE A 91 -6.35 -0.76 -8.09
N SER A 92 -7.64 -0.92 -8.46
CA SER A 92 -8.21 -0.26 -9.64
C SER A 92 -8.13 1.28 -9.60
N PRO A 93 -8.40 1.99 -8.48
CA PRO A 93 -8.23 3.43 -8.44
C PRO A 93 -6.77 3.88 -8.63
N LEU A 94 -5.81 3.13 -8.08
CA LEU A 94 -4.39 3.43 -8.23
C LEU A 94 -3.93 3.25 -9.68
N THR A 95 -4.36 2.16 -10.32
CA THR A 95 -4.05 1.87 -11.72
C THR A 95 -4.67 2.91 -12.66
N ARG A 96 -5.96 3.24 -12.49
CA ARG A 96 -6.65 4.26 -13.30
C ARG A 96 -6.04 5.66 -13.20
N ARG A 97 -5.46 5.98 -12.05
CA ARG A 97 -4.78 7.26 -11.79
C ARG A 97 -3.30 7.22 -12.12
N HIS A 98 -2.79 6.10 -12.65
CA HIS A 98 -1.37 5.87 -12.90
C HIS A 98 -0.49 6.08 -11.65
N LYS A 99 -1.03 5.72 -10.47
CA LYS A 99 -0.34 5.85 -9.17
C LYS A 99 0.30 4.54 -8.69
N LEU A 100 0.04 3.42 -9.35
CA LEU A 100 0.68 2.13 -9.12
C LEU A 100 1.76 1.89 -10.16
N ILE A 101 2.99 1.70 -9.71
CA ILE A 101 4.14 1.41 -10.55
C ILE A 101 4.67 0.02 -10.19
N VAL A 102 4.55 -0.90 -11.14
CA VAL A 102 5.15 -2.23 -11.01
C VAL A 102 6.48 -2.22 -11.76
N HIS A 103 7.57 -2.52 -11.04
CA HIS A 103 8.90 -2.53 -11.64
C HIS A 103 9.07 -3.71 -12.59
N ALA A 104 9.85 -3.52 -13.67
CA ALA A 104 10.10 -4.58 -14.65
C ALA A 104 10.72 -5.84 -14.00
N GLN A 105 11.60 -5.64 -13.01
CA GLN A 105 12.19 -6.74 -12.25
C GLN A 105 11.12 -7.56 -11.51
N CYS A 106 10.10 -6.91 -10.93
CA CYS A 106 9.00 -7.60 -10.27
C CYS A 106 8.25 -8.56 -11.22
N ILE A 107 8.08 -8.17 -12.50
CA ILE A 107 7.43 -9.03 -13.50
C ILE A 107 8.31 -10.24 -13.83
N GLN A 108 9.62 -10.04 -13.92
CA GLN A 108 10.57 -11.13 -14.16
C GLN A 108 10.64 -12.10 -12.97
N ASP A 109 10.69 -11.55 -11.75
CA ASP A 109 10.72 -12.33 -10.52
C ASP A 109 9.42 -13.14 -10.35
N ASP A 110 8.25 -12.50 -10.58
CA ASP A 110 6.94 -13.18 -10.53
C ASP A 110 6.91 -14.38 -11.45
N TRP A 111 7.42 -14.22 -12.68
CA TRP A 111 7.51 -15.32 -13.63
C TRP A 111 8.46 -16.43 -13.15
N ALA A 112 9.65 -16.10 -12.68
CA ALA A 112 10.61 -17.05 -12.14
C ALA A 112 10.04 -17.85 -10.95
N TYR A 113 9.30 -17.18 -10.05
CA TYR A 113 8.59 -17.87 -8.97
C TYR A 113 7.44 -18.76 -9.45
N CYS A 114 6.88 -18.52 -10.64
CA CYS A 114 5.89 -19.42 -11.22
C CYS A 114 6.51 -20.73 -11.72
N GLU A 115 7.80 -20.76 -12.07
CA GLU A 115 8.48 -21.92 -12.61
C GLU A 115 8.56 -23.11 -11.65
N GLN A 116 8.43 -22.89 -10.35
CA GLN A 116 8.33 -23.95 -9.34
C GLN A 116 7.04 -24.78 -9.43
N HIS A 117 6.05 -24.31 -10.22
CA HIS A 117 4.77 -24.98 -10.41
C HIS A 117 4.72 -25.75 -11.75
N PRO A 118 3.89 -26.82 -11.85
CA PRO A 118 3.69 -27.54 -13.10
C PRO A 118 3.23 -26.59 -14.24
N SER A 119 3.68 -26.85 -15.45
CA SER A 119 3.43 -25.98 -16.62
C SER A 119 1.95 -25.65 -16.83
N GLU A 120 1.05 -26.64 -16.62
CA GLU A 120 -0.40 -26.51 -16.81
C GLU A 120 -1.05 -25.56 -15.80
N ARG A 121 -0.43 -25.36 -14.63
CA ARG A 121 -0.98 -24.51 -13.55
C ARG A 121 -0.17 -23.24 -13.31
N ARG A 122 0.98 -23.11 -13.94
CA ARG A 122 1.96 -22.04 -13.69
C ARG A 122 1.33 -20.65 -13.78
N MET A 123 0.49 -20.41 -14.80
CA MET A 123 -0.14 -19.13 -15.03
C MET A 123 -1.12 -18.71 -13.92
N GLN A 124 -1.71 -19.66 -13.17
CA GLN A 124 -2.62 -19.36 -12.07
C GLN A 124 -1.91 -18.70 -10.87
N PHE A 125 -0.59 -18.87 -10.79
CA PHE A 125 0.24 -18.28 -9.74
C PHE A 125 0.85 -16.95 -10.15
N SER A 126 0.77 -16.53 -11.43
CA SER A 126 1.33 -15.25 -11.86
C SER A 126 0.50 -14.09 -11.32
N LEU A 127 1.17 -13.13 -10.66
CA LEU A 127 0.59 -11.89 -10.19
C LEU A 127 -0.13 -11.14 -11.32
N MET A 128 0.55 -11.00 -12.47
CA MET A 128 -0.03 -10.26 -13.61
C MET A 128 -1.31 -10.91 -14.10
N ARG A 129 -1.37 -12.24 -14.10
CA ARG A 129 -2.57 -12.98 -14.49
C ARG A 129 -3.68 -12.85 -13.43
N GLN A 130 -3.35 -12.95 -12.16
CA GLN A 130 -4.29 -12.74 -11.06
C GLN A 130 -4.92 -11.34 -11.12
N LEU A 131 -4.11 -10.30 -11.33
CA LEU A 131 -4.59 -8.92 -11.45
C LEU A 131 -5.45 -8.67 -12.72
N ALA A 132 -5.19 -9.40 -13.79
CA ALA A 132 -5.96 -9.27 -15.04
C ALA A 132 -7.32 -9.99 -15.00
N ASP A 133 -7.40 -11.13 -14.32
CA ASP A 133 -8.55 -12.03 -14.37
C ASP A 133 -9.49 -11.89 -13.16
N ILE A 134 -9.10 -11.16 -12.11
CA ILE A 134 -9.92 -11.00 -10.91
C ILE A 134 -11.23 -10.28 -11.21
N THR A 135 -12.33 -10.83 -10.70
CA THR A 135 -13.67 -10.22 -10.76
C THR A 135 -14.27 -10.06 -9.37
N TYR A 136 -15.39 -9.37 -9.24
CA TYR A 136 -16.11 -9.20 -7.97
C TYR A 136 -16.78 -10.48 -7.46
N ASP A 137 -16.80 -11.53 -8.27
CA ASP A 137 -17.37 -12.82 -7.89
C ASP A 137 -16.44 -13.54 -6.91
N ARG A 138 -17.04 -14.19 -5.93
CA ARG A 138 -16.28 -15.00 -4.95
C ARG A 138 -15.58 -16.16 -5.64
N ASN A 139 -14.34 -16.40 -5.27
CA ASN A 139 -13.49 -17.46 -5.84
C ASN A 139 -13.34 -17.34 -7.35
N SER A 140 -13.28 -16.10 -7.87
CA SER A 140 -13.06 -15.84 -9.31
C SER A 140 -11.72 -16.36 -9.80
N LEU A 141 -10.75 -16.52 -8.91
CA LEU A 141 -9.42 -17.06 -9.20
C LEU A 141 -9.18 -18.37 -8.43
N ALA A 142 -8.47 -19.30 -9.04
CA ALA A 142 -8.02 -20.52 -8.36
C ALA A 142 -6.92 -20.23 -7.31
N HIS A 143 -6.11 -19.20 -7.56
CA HIS A 143 -5.08 -18.64 -6.68
C HIS A 143 -5.12 -17.13 -6.79
N ASP A 144 -5.12 -16.44 -5.68
CA ASP A 144 -5.19 -14.97 -5.59
C ASP A 144 -4.21 -14.39 -4.56
N ASP A 145 -3.34 -15.24 -3.99
CA ASP A 145 -2.48 -14.90 -2.87
C ASP A 145 -1.52 -13.76 -3.17
N ARG A 146 -0.95 -13.72 -4.40
CA ARG A 146 -0.02 -12.64 -4.81
C ARG A 146 -0.75 -11.32 -5.02
N ALA A 147 -1.93 -11.34 -5.62
CA ALA A 147 -2.76 -10.15 -5.78
C ALA A 147 -3.22 -9.60 -4.42
N ASP A 148 -3.53 -10.47 -3.45
CA ASP A 148 -3.89 -10.07 -2.09
C ASP A 148 -2.70 -9.45 -1.34
N CYS A 149 -1.49 -9.97 -1.52
CA CYS A 149 -0.28 -9.35 -0.98
C CYS A 149 -0.05 -7.94 -1.55
N VAL A 150 -0.23 -7.75 -2.86
CA VAL A 150 -0.13 -6.41 -3.49
C VAL A 150 -1.24 -5.49 -2.99
N GLN A 151 -2.46 -5.99 -2.79
CA GLN A 151 -3.56 -5.22 -2.21
C GLN A 151 -3.19 -4.74 -0.80
N ALA A 152 -2.71 -5.64 0.08
CA ALA A 152 -2.33 -5.29 1.44
C ALA A 152 -1.19 -4.26 1.51
N LEU A 153 -0.23 -4.35 0.60
CA LEU A 153 0.82 -3.35 0.42
C LEU A 153 0.25 -2.00 -0.01
N CYS A 154 -0.58 -1.97 -1.05
CA CYS A 154 -1.19 -0.75 -1.58
C CYS A 154 -2.06 -0.05 -0.53
N GLU A 155 -2.91 -0.80 0.19
CA GLU A 155 -3.76 -0.26 1.25
C GLU A 155 -2.94 0.43 2.35
N PHE A 156 -1.87 -0.22 2.79
CA PHE A 156 -0.97 0.32 3.81
C PHE A 156 -0.27 1.59 3.33
N LEU A 157 0.31 1.57 2.13
CA LEU A 157 1.07 2.70 1.61
C LEU A 157 0.17 3.90 1.29
N VAL A 158 -1.05 3.67 0.78
CA VAL A 158 -2.03 4.75 0.57
C VAL A 158 -2.42 5.41 1.89
N ALA A 159 -2.66 4.61 2.94
CA ALA A 159 -2.96 5.15 4.26
C ALA A 159 -1.78 5.93 4.88
N LEU A 160 -0.55 5.51 4.60
CA LEU A 160 0.66 6.21 5.02
C LEU A 160 0.78 7.56 4.31
N LEU A 161 0.65 7.57 2.98
CA LEU A 161 0.69 8.80 2.16
C LEU A 161 -0.38 9.81 2.59
N ALA A 162 -1.60 9.36 2.88
CA ALA A 162 -2.68 10.25 3.34
C ALA A 162 -2.33 10.94 4.67
N LYS A 163 -1.70 10.23 5.60
CA LYS A 163 -1.24 10.80 6.88
C LYS A 163 -0.11 11.83 6.70
N ASP A 164 0.78 11.57 5.77
CA ASP A 164 1.89 12.50 5.47
C ASP A 164 1.35 13.78 4.82
N ASP A 165 0.38 13.68 3.91
CA ASP A 165 -0.29 14.82 3.29
C ASP A 165 -1.05 15.66 4.33
N GLU A 166 -1.77 15.04 5.26
CA GLU A 166 -2.47 15.72 6.37
C GLU A 166 -1.48 16.49 7.26
N LYS A 167 -0.40 15.83 7.67
CA LYS A 167 0.64 16.44 8.49
C LYS A 167 1.34 17.61 7.80
N GLU A 168 1.61 17.49 6.51
CA GLU A 168 2.19 18.58 5.72
C GLU A 168 1.22 19.76 5.60
N ALA A 169 -0.09 19.50 5.43
CA ALA A 169 -1.12 20.54 5.39
C ALA A 169 -1.21 21.28 6.74
N GLU A 170 -1.19 20.56 7.87
CA GLU A 170 -1.17 21.16 9.21
C GLU A 170 0.06 22.06 9.41
N LEU A 171 1.25 21.59 9.05
CA LEU A 171 2.50 22.37 9.15
C LEU A 171 2.46 23.64 8.29
N ARG A 172 1.89 23.55 7.08
CA ARG A 172 1.70 24.72 6.20
C ARG A 172 0.72 25.74 6.80
N GLU A 173 -0.35 25.26 7.43
CA GLU A 173 -1.32 26.13 8.08
C GLU A 173 -0.74 26.80 9.33
N GLU A 174 -0.03 26.06 10.18
CA GLU A 174 0.71 26.62 11.30
C GLU A 174 1.73 27.68 10.88
N ALA A 175 2.47 27.43 9.78
CA ALA A 175 3.44 28.38 9.25
C ALA A 175 2.74 29.68 8.80
N LYS A 176 1.60 29.58 8.12
CA LYS A 176 0.78 30.74 7.73
C LYS A 176 0.29 31.55 8.93
N ILE A 177 -0.17 30.85 9.99
CA ILE A 177 -0.62 31.51 11.23
C ILE A 177 0.55 32.23 11.91
N LYS A 178 1.73 31.58 11.99
CA LYS A 178 2.95 32.19 12.55
C LYS A 178 3.39 33.42 11.75
N GLU A 179 3.28 33.39 10.45
CA GLU A 179 3.58 34.52 9.56
C GLU A 179 2.57 35.66 9.76
N TRP A 180 1.27 35.32 9.84
CA TRP A 180 0.22 36.29 10.15
C TRP A 180 0.42 36.99 11.50
N LEU A 181 0.82 36.24 12.54
CA LEU A 181 1.11 36.77 13.87
C LEU A 181 2.30 37.76 13.89
N LYS A 182 3.27 37.55 12.98
CA LYS A 182 4.43 38.47 12.84
C LYS A 182 4.04 39.81 12.16
N ASN A 183 3.07 39.81 11.25
CA ASN A 183 2.67 40.99 10.49
C ASN A 183 1.16 41.01 10.19
N PRO A 184 0.30 41.19 11.22
CA PRO A 184 -1.15 41.08 11.07
C PRO A 184 -1.73 42.16 10.14
N MET A 185 -1.10 43.35 10.07
CA MET A 185 -1.58 44.46 9.23
C MET A 185 -1.39 44.24 7.72
N GLN A 186 -0.46 43.44 7.30
CA GLN A 186 -0.24 43.11 5.87
C GLN A 186 -1.39 42.28 5.28
N TYR A 187 -2.04 41.44 6.09
CA TYR A 187 -3.15 40.59 5.67
C TYR A 187 -4.49 41.34 5.62
N VAL A 188 -4.68 42.34 6.47
CA VAL A 188 -5.92 43.17 6.50
C VAL A 188 -6.04 44.01 5.22
N GLN A 189 -4.94 44.42 4.62
CA GLN A 189 -4.92 45.24 3.39
C GLN A 189 -5.32 44.43 2.13
N ASN A 190 -5.22 43.11 2.15
CA ASN A 190 -5.50 42.23 1.01
C ASN A 190 -6.84 41.50 1.08
N VAL A 191 -7.69 41.78 2.08
CA VAL A 191 -9.02 41.20 2.10
C VAL A 191 -9.90 41.93 1.09
N PRO A 192 -10.41 41.30 0.04
CA PRO A 192 -11.29 41.96 -0.91
C PRO A 192 -12.58 42.36 -0.17
N VAL A 193 -12.78 43.67 0.04
CA VAL A 193 -14.01 44.19 0.60
C VAL A 193 -15.14 43.89 -0.37
N LYS A 194 -15.93 42.84 -0.10
CA LYS A 194 -17.20 42.63 -0.80
C LYS A 194 -18.06 43.87 -0.60
N ARG A 195 -18.09 44.78 -1.60
CA ARG A 195 -19.04 45.92 -1.62
C ARG A 195 -20.44 45.35 -1.47
N ARG A 196 -21.07 45.59 -0.33
CA ARG A 196 -22.50 45.30 -0.13
C ARG A 196 -23.26 46.01 -1.25
N GLY A 197 -23.97 45.22 -2.09
CA GLY A 197 -24.80 45.76 -3.14
C GLY A 197 -25.81 46.76 -2.59
N ARG A 198 -25.93 47.91 -3.25
CA ARG A 198 -26.95 48.93 -2.95
C ARG A 198 -28.34 48.27 -2.97
N VAL A 199 -29.02 48.25 -1.86
CA VAL A 199 -30.44 47.91 -1.79
C VAL A 199 -31.21 49.03 -2.53
N LYS A 200 -31.79 48.69 -3.71
CA LYS A 200 -32.74 49.60 -4.36
C LYS A 200 -34.06 49.56 -3.58
N THR A 201 -34.35 50.59 -2.86
CA THR A 201 -35.71 50.84 -2.32
C THR A 201 -36.62 51.29 -3.46
N TYR A 202 -37.58 50.46 -3.84
CA TYR A 202 -38.68 50.86 -4.71
C TYR A 202 -39.73 51.56 -3.86
N GLY A 203 -39.85 52.89 -4.01
CA GLY A 203 -40.95 53.64 -3.47
C GLY A 203 -42.22 53.39 -4.26
N HIS A 204 -43.29 52.99 -3.58
CA HIS A 204 -44.65 53.01 -4.14
C HIS A 204 -45.16 54.47 -4.30
N ARG A 205 -45.64 54.73 -5.50
CA ARG A 205 -46.65 55.76 -5.74
C ARG A 205 -47.92 55.07 -6.23
#